data_42fee741eb3f20d56192e26034c5ef8f
#
_entry.id   42fee741eb3f20d56192e26034c5ef8f
#
_cell.length_a   1.000
_cell.length_b   1.000
_cell.length_c   1.000
_cell.angle_alpha   90.00
_cell.angle_beta   90.00
_cell.angle_gamma   90.00
#
_symmetry.space_group_name_H-M   'P 1'
#
loop_
_entity.id
_entity.type
_entity.pdbx_description
1 polymer ?
#
loop_
_entity_poly.entity_id
_entity_poly.type
_entity_poly.pdbx_seq_one_letter_code
_entity_poly.pdbx_strand_id
1 'polypeptide(L)'
;EVALLIRRLFHKLGISRDRVQFILTTASMPNKSQQDVDSVMKFANELTASDTATRFCYLTGEREVIDGQLKYDIPAELLLNSDPGQFEDRDEVKLSALLSFWRQLDGFDSGITSLESVYNWMYENLVYYRPFHELIKNCRGNAVSLGELSSDIFPELNPEDALKAVSVLLAIAPLAKNAKGSVLFPARMHMLFKGISGVYACTNANCSCSH
;
A
#
# COMPACT_ATOMS: atom_id res chain seq x y z
N GLU A 1 5.24 -27.52 4.63
CA GLU A 1 6.36 -27.59 3.65
C GLU A 1 7.44 -26.53 3.93
N VAL A 2 7.11 -25.24 4.06
CA VAL A 2 8.09 -24.16 4.27
C VAL A 2 8.93 -24.38 5.55
N ALA A 3 8.32 -24.79 6.66
CA ALA A 3 9.02 -25.09 7.89
C ALA A 3 10.08 -26.20 7.72
N LEU A 4 9.79 -27.21 6.88
CA LEU A 4 10.73 -28.28 6.58
C LEU A 4 11.90 -27.78 5.71
N LEU A 5 11.64 -26.86 4.79
CA LEU A 5 12.69 -26.22 3.97
C LEU A 5 13.63 -25.39 4.83
N ILE A 6 13.10 -24.63 5.78
CA ILE A 6 13.90 -23.84 6.73
C ILE A 6 14.80 -24.75 7.57
N ARG A 7 14.27 -25.86 8.10
CA ARG A 7 15.06 -26.86 8.86
C ARG A 7 16.15 -27.52 8.02
N ARG A 8 15.84 -27.86 6.77
CA ARG A 8 16.83 -28.42 5.83
C ARG A 8 17.94 -27.41 5.53
N LEU A 9 17.58 -26.14 5.37
CA LEU A 9 18.56 -25.08 5.12
C LEU A 9 19.52 -24.94 6.32
N PHE A 10 18.99 -24.89 7.55
CA PHE A 10 19.83 -24.81 8.75
C PHE A 10 20.76 -26.00 8.88
N HIS A 11 20.25 -27.21 8.64
CA HIS A 11 21.07 -28.42 8.63
C HIS A 11 22.20 -28.35 7.59
N LYS A 12 21.89 -27.92 6.37
CA LYS A 12 22.89 -27.78 5.31
C LYS A 12 23.96 -26.74 5.60
N LEU A 13 23.58 -25.64 6.26
CA LEU A 13 24.51 -24.55 6.61
C LEU A 13 25.25 -24.80 7.93
N GLY A 14 24.92 -25.87 8.67
CA GLY A 14 25.48 -26.11 10.01
C GLY A 14 25.14 -25.02 11.03
N ILE A 15 24.00 -24.34 10.84
CA ILE A 15 23.57 -23.22 11.70
C ILE A 15 22.52 -23.72 12.68
N SER A 16 22.74 -23.45 13.97
CA SER A 16 21.75 -23.71 15.01
C SER A 16 20.68 -22.63 15.06
N ARG A 17 19.50 -22.98 15.52
CA ARG A 17 18.32 -22.10 15.52
C ARG A 17 18.53 -20.81 16.35
N ASP A 18 19.27 -20.90 17.45
CA ASP A 18 19.61 -19.79 18.35
C ASP A 18 20.48 -18.71 17.71
N ARG A 19 21.15 -19.03 16.59
CA ARG A 19 21.97 -18.09 15.82
C ARG A 19 21.20 -17.35 14.72
N VAL A 20 19.88 -17.57 14.62
CA VAL A 20 19.06 -17.00 13.55
C VAL A 20 17.93 -16.17 14.14
N GLN A 21 17.85 -14.92 13.73
CA GLN A 21 16.72 -14.05 14.02
C GLN A 21 15.71 -14.12 12.88
N PHE A 22 14.43 -14.31 13.22
CA PHE A 22 13.33 -14.29 12.27
C PHE A 22 12.55 -13.00 12.38
N ILE A 23 12.28 -12.40 11.23
CA ILE A 23 11.33 -11.30 11.06
C ILE A 23 10.23 -11.81 10.13
N LEU A 24 9.02 -11.95 10.65
CA LEU A 24 7.85 -12.37 9.90
C LEU A 24 6.96 -11.17 9.64
N THR A 25 6.62 -10.93 8.39
CA THR A 25 5.72 -9.85 8.01
C THR A 25 4.49 -10.41 7.32
N THR A 26 3.32 -9.88 7.65
CA THR A 26 2.07 -10.25 7.00
C THR A 26 1.15 -9.04 6.93
N ALA A 27 0.40 -8.94 5.84
CA ALA A 27 -0.63 -7.92 5.67
C ALA A 27 -2.05 -8.45 5.95
N SER A 28 -2.22 -9.78 6.07
CA SER A 28 -3.53 -10.42 6.02
C SER A 28 -3.88 -11.25 7.26
N MET A 29 -3.00 -11.35 8.26
CA MET A 29 -3.35 -12.09 9.47
C MET A 29 -4.27 -11.28 10.38
N PRO A 30 -5.31 -11.93 10.97
CA PRO A 30 -6.22 -11.26 11.87
C PRO A 30 -5.49 -10.80 13.16
N ASN A 31 -5.89 -9.66 13.68
CA ASN A 31 -5.31 -9.06 14.88
C ASN A 31 -6.37 -8.40 15.78
N LYS A 32 -7.63 -8.79 15.62
CA LYS A 32 -8.78 -8.14 16.29
C LYS A 32 -9.00 -8.64 17.72
N SER A 33 -8.49 -9.80 18.05
CA SER A 33 -8.67 -10.45 19.36
C SER A 33 -7.36 -11.02 19.89
N GLN A 34 -7.28 -11.26 21.21
CA GLN A 34 -6.14 -11.95 21.81
C GLN A 34 -5.96 -13.35 21.22
N GLN A 35 -7.06 -14.03 20.90
CA GLN A 35 -7.02 -15.35 20.27
C GLN A 35 -6.39 -15.33 18.87
N ASP A 36 -6.59 -14.24 18.12
CA ASP A 36 -5.92 -14.03 16.82
C ASP A 36 -4.42 -13.90 17.01
N VAL A 37 -4.00 -13.05 17.96
CA VAL A 37 -2.59 -12.86 18.30
C VAL A 37 -1.94 -14.18 18.71
N ASP A 38 -2.57 -14.94 19.59
CA ASP A 38 -2.06 -16.24 20.05
C ASP A 38 -1.92 -17.24 18.87
N SER A 39 -2.86 -17.22 17.93
CA SER A 39 -2.83 -18.05 16.72
C SER A 39 -1.67 -17.67 15.80
N VAL A 40 -1.42 -16.36 15.62
CA VAL A 40 -0.29 -15.84 14.84
C VAL A 40 1.03 -16.21 15.50
N MET A 41 1.14 -16.08 16.81
CA MET A 41 2.33 -16.44 17.58
C MET A 41 2.60 -17.94 17.50
N LYS A 42 1.58 -18.76 17.61
CA LYS A 42 1.68 -20.22 17.43
C LYS A 42 2.18 -20.56 16.04
N PHE A 43 1.58 -19.97 15.01
CA PHE A 43 2.03 -20.17 13.63
C PHE A 43 3.51 -19.76 13.42
N ALA A 44 3.93 -18.62 13.98
CA ALA A 44 5.31 -18.17 13.91
C ALA A 44 6.29 -19.17 14.55
N ASN A 45 5.94 -19.67 15.73
CA ASN A 45 6.72 -20.68 16.44
C ASN A 45 6.85 -21.99 15.66
N GLU A 46 5.74 -22.49 15.12
CA GLU A 46 5.69 -23.72 14.32
C GLU A 46 6.49 -23.58 13.01
N LEU A 47 6.35 -22.44 12.32
CA LEU A 47 7.05 -22.16 11.08
C LEU A 47 8.58 -22.14 11.26
N THR A 48 9.04 -21.48 12.31
CA THR A 48 10.47 -21.29 12.58
C THR A 48 11.10 -22.39 13.44
N ALA A 49 10.31 -23.37 13.85
CA ALA A 49 10.73 -24.44 14.78
C ALA A 49 11.40 -23.86 16.04
N SER A 50 10.85 -22.78 16.58
CA SER A 50 11.35 -22.16 17.80
C SER A 50 11.04 -23.05 19.02
N ASP A 51 11.92 -23.02 19.98
CA ASP A 51 11.71 -23.66 21.28
C ASP A 51 10.84 -22.79 22.19
N THR A 52 10.53 -23.29 23.38
CA THR A 52 9.71 -22.59 24.37
C THR A 52 10.39 -21.35 24.95
N ALA A 53 11.71 -21.22 24.80
CA ALA A 53 12.50 -20.08 25.27
C ALA A 53 12.47 -18.90 24.29
N THR A 54 12.21 -19.16 23.01
CA THR A 54 12.15 -18.11 21.99
C THR A 54 10.79 -17.42 22.00
N ARG A 55 10.77 -16.14 22.26
CA ARG A 55 9.55 -15.32 22.20
C ARG A 55 9.58 -14.43 20.98
N PHE A 56 8.51 -14.48 20.19
CA PHE A 56 8.27 -13.47 19.18
C PHE A 56 7.69 -12.20 19.83
N CYS A 57 8.14 -11.04 19.37
CA CYS A 57 7.48 -9.77 19.67
C CYS A 57 6.47 -9.51 18.55
N TYR A 58 5.20 -9.39 18.91
CA TYR A 58 4.14 -9.06 17.95
C TYR A 58 4.00 -7.55 17.88
N LEU A 59 4.28 -7.00 16.69
CA LEU A 59 4.18 -5.57 16.42
C LEU A 59 2.99 -5.31 15.51
N THR A 60 2.06 -4.51 15.97
CA THR A 60 0.95 -4.01 15.17
C THR A 60 1.09 -2.51 15.00
N GLY A 61 0.74 -2.00 13.82
CA GLY A 61 0.53 -0.56 13.66
C GLY A 61 -0.79 -0.14 14.30
N GLU A 62 -0.81 0.98 14.96
CA GLU A 62 -2.06 1.65 15.33
C GLU A 62 -2.67 2.28 14.08
N ARG A 63 -4.00 2.13 13.95
CA ARG A 63 -4.74 2.77 12.87
C ARG A 63 -5.08 4.17 13.30
N GLU A 64 -4.54 5.15 12.61
CA GLU A 64 -4.95 6.53 12.80
C GLU A 64 -6.44 6.68 12.45
N VAL A 65 -7.23 7.21 13.38
CA VAL A 65 -8.64 7.52 13.16
C VAL A 65 -8.68 8.84 12.40
N ILE A 66 -9.03 8.79 11.12
CA ILE A 66 -9.23 9.99 10.33
C ILE A 66 -10.68 10.44 10.54
N ASP A 67 -10.84 11.43 11.38
CA ASP A 67 -12.13 12.04 11.70
C ASP A 67 -12.13 13.43 11.05
N GLY A 68 -12.61 13.53 9.81
CA GLY A 68 -12.66 14.77 9.05
C GLY A 68 -14.06 15.03 8.51
N GLN A 69 -14.61 16.21 8.77
CA GLN A 69 -15.82 16.65 8.06
C GLN A 69 -15.45 16.98 6.62
N LEU A 70 -16.21 16.41 5.67
CA LEU A 70 -16.06 16.72 4.25
C LEU A 70 -16.28 18.23 4.03
N LYS A 71 -15.36 18.86 3.31
CA LYS A 71 -15.40 20.29 3.00
C LYS A 71 -15.39 20.56 1.49
N TYR A 72 -14.74 19.69 0.74
CA TYR A 72 -14.45 19.91 -0.67
C TYR A 72 -14.80 18.65 -1.48
N ASP A 73 -15.03 18.85 -2.76
CA ASP A 73 -15.13 17.76 -3.74
C ASP A 73 -14.06 17.93 -4.83
N ILE A 74 -13.81 16.88 -5.59
CA ILE A 74 -12.93 16.90 -6.74
C ILE A 74 -13.78 16.56 -7.96
N PRO A 75 -13.90 17.46 -8.93
CA PRO A 75 -14.60 17.17 -10.17
C PRO A 75 -14.01 15.94 -10.87
N ALA A 76 -14.84 14.99 -11.26
CA ALA A 76 -14.39 13.78 -11.95
C ALA A 76 -13.59 14.11 -13.23
N GLU A 77 -13.99 15.16 -13.95
CA GLU A 77 -13.27 15.64 -15.14
C GLU A 77 -11.81 15.99 -14.86
N LEU A 78 -11.50 16.58 -13.70
CA LEU A 78 -10.11 16.89 -13.33
C LEU A 78 -9.29 15.62 -13.17
N LEU A 79 -9.86 14.59 -12.55
CA LEU A 79 -9.20 13.28 -12.40
C LEU A 79 -9.03 12.60 -13.77
N LEU A 80 -10.06 12.61 -14.61
CA LEU A 80 -10.01 12.00 -15.94
C LEU A 80 -9.00 12.66 -16.88
N ASN A 81 -8.75 13.96 -16.70
CA ASN A 81 -7.77 14.70 -17.47
C ASN A 81 -6.34 14.64 -16.90
N SER A 82 -6.17 14.01 -15.74
CA SER A 82 -4.86 13.83 -15.11
C SER A 82 -4.22 12.51 -15.54
N ASP A 83 -2.90 12.54 -15.76
CA ASP A 83 -2.10 11.34 -16.01
C ASP A 83 -1.46 10.86 -14.70
N PRO A 84 -1.82 9.67 -14.17
CA PRO A 84 -1.24 9.15 -12.94
C PRO A 84 0.28 9.04 -12.98
N GLY A 85 0.87 8.77 -14.16
CA GLY A 85 2.32 8.63 -14.33
C GLY A 85 3.09 9.91 -13.98
N GLN A 86 2.50 11.09 -14.13
CA GLN A 86 3.15 12.35 -13.77
C GLN A 86 3.40 12.52 -12.27
N PHE A 87 2.60 11.86 -11.43
CA PHE A 87 2.75 11.87 -9.98
C PHE A 87 3.81 10.87 -9.48
N GLU A 88 4.28 9.98 -10.35
CA GLU A 88 5.33 9.01 -10.07
C GLU A 88 6.68 9.35 -10.72
N ASP A 89 6.71 10.38 -11.57
CA ASP A 89 7.88 10.83 -12.33
C ASP A 89 8.91 11.55 -11.42
N ARG A 90 9.93 12.13 -12.02
CA ARG A 90 10.97 12.92 -11.35
C ARG A 90 10.36 14.11 -10.58
N ASP A 91 11.04 14.56 -9.56
CA ASP A 91 10.54 15.54 -8.60
C ASP A 91 10.05 16.85 -9.23
N GLU A 92 10.69 17.33 -10.30
CA GLU A 92 10.27 18.53 -11.01
C GLU A 92 8.93 18.35 -11.73
N VAL A 93 8.76 17.22 -12.43
CA VAL A 93 7.51 16.89 -13.13
C VAL A 93 6.39 16.65 -12.13
N LYS A 94 6.68 15.90 -11.08
CA LYS A 94 5.75 15.60 -9.98
C LYS A 94 5.27 16.87 -9.29
N LEU A 95 6.17 17.80 -8.96
CA LEU A 95 5.81 19.07 -8.36
C LEU A 95 4.89 19.88 -9.27
N SER A 96 5.25 19.98 -10.56
CA SER A 96 4.43 20.69 -11.54
C SER A 96 3.03 20.09 -11.66
N ALA A 97 2.93 18.76 -11.74
CA ALA A 97 1.67 18.03 -11.82
C ALA A 97 0.80 18.25 -10.56
N LEU A 98 1.39 18.13 -9.37
CA LEU A 98 0.68 18.35 -8.10
C LEU A 98 0.19 19.78 -7.97
N LEU A 99 1.04 20.78 -8.26
CA LEU A 99 0.62 22.17 -8.21
C LEU A 99 -0.46 22.49 -9.25
N SER A 100 -0.35 21.94 -10.46
CA SER A 100 -1.37 22.11 -11.50
C SER A 100 -2.69 21.49 -11.11
N PHE A 101 -2.68 20.33 -10.46
CA PHE A 101 -3.87 19.65 -9.97
C PHE A 101 -4.53 20.41 -8.82
N TRP A 102 -3.79 20.70 -7.76
CA TRP A 102 -4.34 21.28 -6.54
C TRP A 102 -4.79 22.74 -6.69
N ARG A 103 -4.13 23.53 -7.56
CA ARG A 103 -4.53 24.92 -7.83
C ARG A 103 -5.89 25.08 -8.50
N GLN A 104 -6.44 24.01 -9.04
CA GLN A 104 -7.79 23.99 -9.63
C GLN A 104 -8.88 23.70 -8.60
N LEU A 105 -8.50 23.41 -7.36
CA LEU A 105 -9.41 23.01 -6.30
C LEU A 105 -9.48 24.05 -5.19
N ASP A 106 -10.65 24.19 -4.61
CA ASP A 106 -10.85 25.03 -3.43
C ASP A 106 -10.08 24.48 -2.24
N GLY A 107 -9.61 25.37 -1.38
CA GLY A 107 -8.91 25.03 -0.14
C GLY A 107 -7.40 24.81 -0.29
N PHE A 108 -6.85 24.84 -1.50
CA PHE A 108 -5.41 24.76 -1.69
C PHE A 108 -4.71 26.11 -1.44
N ASP A 109 -3.62 26.08 -0.68
CA ASP A 109 -2.78 27.28 -0.46
C ASP A 109 -1.88 27.54 -1.66
N SER A 110 -2.19 28.60 -2.40
CA SER A 110 -1.42 29.00 -3.60
C SER A 110 0.01 29.46 -3.29
N GLY A 111 0.36 29.71 -2.03
CA GLY A 111 1.72 30.04 -1.59
C GLY A 111 2.67 28.83 -1.56
N ILE A 112 2.15 27.62 -1.70
CA ILE A 112 2.94 26.40 -1.72
C ILE A 112 3.68 26.26 -3.05
N THR A 113 5.02 26.07 -2.96
CA THR A 113 5.90 26.00 -4.14
C THR A 113 6.94 24.87 -4.10
N SER A 114 7.00 24.06 -3.04
CA SER A 114 7.94 22.96 -2.92
C SER A 114 7.22 21.61 -2.71
N LEU A 115 7.86 20.51 -3.10
CA LEU A 115 7.32 19.16 -2.91
C LEU A 115 7.04 18.85 -1.44
N GLU A 116 7.96 19.18 -0.55
CA GLU A 116 7.81 18.93 0.88
C GLU A 116 6.57 19.66 1.44
N SER A 117 6.39 20.93 1.04
CA SER A 117 5.23 21.72 1.47
C SER A 117 3.91 21.18 0.91
N VAL A 118 3.90 20.72 -0.37
CA VAL A 118 2.72 20.07 -0.97
C VAL A 118 2.39 18.76 -0.23
N TYR A 119 3.39 17.92 0.05
CA TYR A 119 3.18 16.66 0.75
C TYR A 119 2.62 16.86 2.15
N ASN A 120 3.17 17.83 2.90
CA ASN A 120 2.69 18.16 4.23
C ASN A 120 1.27 18.74 4.18
N TRP A 121 1.00 19.64 3.25
CA TRP A 121 -0.34 20.19 3.05
C TRP A 121 -1.35 19.08 2.72
N MET A 122 -0.99 18.15 1.84
CA MET A 122 -1.83 17.00 1.51
C MET A 122 -2.07 16.12 2.74
N TYR A 123 -1.05 15.88 3.56
CA TYR A 123 -1.19 15.11 4.79
C TYR A 123 -2.25 15.69 5.73
N GLU A 124 -2.33 17.01 5.83
CA GLU A 124 -3.25 17.72 6.71
C GLU A 124 -4.65 17.90 6.10
N ASN A 125 -4.78 17.93 4.77
CA ASN A 125 -6.00 18.39 4.11
C ASN A 125 -6.69 17.33 3.24
N LEU A 126 -6.01 16.27 2.81
CA LEU A 126 -6.53 15.29 1.85
C LEU A 126 -7.87 14.67 2.29
N VAL A 127 -8.02 14.43 3.58
CA VAL A 127 -9.21 13.81 4.17
C VAL A 127 -10.48 14.67 4.08
N TYR A 128 -10.36 15.96 3.83
CA TYR A 128 -11.48 16.86 3.66
C TYR A 128 -12.07 16.83 2.24
N TYR A 129 -11.37 16.20 1.28
CA TYR A 129 -11.85 16.02 -0.08
C TYR A 129 -12.59 14.68 -0.23
N ARG A 130 -13.84 14.72 -0.69
CA ARG A 130 -14.73 13.55 -0.75
C ARG A 130 -14.09 12.31 -1.37
N PRO A 131 -13.48 12.35 -2.58
CA PRO A 131 -12.94 11.13 -3.19
C PRO A 131 -11.80 10.50 -2.39
N PHE A 132 -10.93 11.30 -1.78
CA PHE A 132 -9.85 10.78 -0.92
C PHE A 132 -10.39 10.27 0.42
N HIS A 133 -11.39 10.92 0.98
CA HIS A 133 -12.04 10.44 2.19
C HIS A 133 -12.65 9.05 1.98
N GLU A 134 -13.42 8.88 0.90
CA GLU A 134 -14.04 7.59 0.57
C GLU A 134 -12.97 6.54 0.22
N LEU A 135 -11.90 6.88 -0.49
CA LEU A 135 -10.76 6.00 -0.74
C LEU A 135 -10.19 5.45 0.58
N ILE A 136 -9.86 6.35 1.49
CA ILE A 136 -9.27 5.98 2.78
C ILE A 136 -10.24 5.15 3.62
N LYS A 137 -11.51 5.52 3.66
CA LYS A 137 -12.56 4.83 4.40
C LYS A 137 -12.78 3.41 3.89
N ASN A 138 -12.89 3.21 2.57
CA ASN A 138 -13.14 1.91 1.96
C ASN A 138 -11.95 0.97 2.08
N CYS A 139 -10.72 1.49 1.98
CA CYS A 139 -9.51 0.69 2.14
C CYS A 139 -9.14 0.38 3.60
N ARG A 140 -9.89 0.88 4.58
CA ARG A 140 -9.63 0.60 5.99
C ARG A 140 -9.93 -0.85 6.35
N GLY A 141 -8.88 -1.61 6.54
CA GLY A 141 -8.95 -2.91 7.22
C GLY A 141 -9.31 -4.10 6.37
N ASN A 142 -9.69 -3.90 5.12
CA ASN A 142 -10.01 -4.97 4.18
C ASN A 142 -9.31 -4.71 2.85
N ALA A 143 -8.96 -5.79 2.16
CA ALA A 143 -8.61 -5.69 0.74
C ALA A 143 -9.91 -5.52 -0.06
N VAL A 144 -9.96 -4.48 -0.89
CA VAL A 144 -11.10 -4.19 -1.77
C VAL A 144 -10.62 -4.31 -3.21
N SER A 145 -11.45 -4.87 -4.09
CA SER A 145 -11.11 -4.90 -5.51
C SER A 145 -11.15 -3.49 -6.10
N LEU A 146 -10.29 -3.21 -7.09
CA LEU A 146 -10.28 -1.89 -7.73
C LEU A 146 -11.61 -1.57 -8.41
N GLY A 147 -12.31 -2.59 -8.94
CA GLY A 147 -13.62 -2.41 -9.55
C GLY A 147 -14.71 -2.01 -8.55
N GLU A 148 -14.75 -2.65 -7.37
CA GLU A 148 -15.66 -2.26 -6.30
C GLU A 148 -15.34 -0.86 -5.79
N LEU A 149 -14.07 -0.60 -5.49
CA LEU A 149 -13.60 0.69 -5.00
C LEU A 149 -13.96 1.83 -5.96
N SER A 150 -13.78 1.64 -7.26
CA SER A 150 -14.08 2.66 -8.25
C SER A 150 -15.58 2.92 -8.38
N SER A 151 -16.40 1.88 -8.30
CA SER A 151 -17.86 2.02 -8.31
C SER A 151 -18.41 2.68 -7.07
N ASP A 152 -17.79 2.45 -5.91
CA ASP A 152 -18.19 3.05 -4.64
C ASP A 152 -17.84 4.54 -4.56
N ILE A 153 -16.68 4.94 -5.08
CA ILE A 153 -16.23 6.34 -5.05
C ILE A 153 -16.89 7.19 -6.14
N PHE A 154 -17.08 6.60 -7.33
CA PHE A 154 -17.63 7.28 -8.52
C PHE A 154 -18.79 6.50 -9.13
N PRO A 155 -19.92 6.37 -8.42
CA PRO A 155 -21.08 5.60 -8.93
C PRO A 155 -21.71 6.22 -10.16
N GLU A 156 -21.45 7.51 -10.46
CA GLU A 156 -21.95 8.25 -11.61
C GLU A 156 -21.15 8.02 -12.91
N LEU A 157 -19.94 7.47 -12.81
CA LEU A 157 -19.07 7.22 -13.96
C LEU A 157 -19.27 5.81 -14.52
N ASN A 158 -18.96 5.63 -15.80
CA ASN A 158 -18.82 4.29 -16.33
C ASN A 158 -17.60 3.57 -15.72
N PRO A 159 -17.53 2.22 -15.76
CA PRO A 159 -16.49 1.47 -15.06
C PRO A 159 -15.04 1.82 -15.49
N GLU A 160 -14.82 2.17 -16.76
CA GLU A 160 -13.50 2.51 -17.29
C GLU A 160 -13.04 3.87 -16.75
N ASP A 161 -13.89 4.86 -16.79
CA ASP A 161 -13.63 6.21 -16.28
C ASP A 161 -13.50 6.20 -14.77
N ALA A 162 -14.34 5.47 -14.04
CA ALA A 162 -14.25 5.31 -12.61
C ALA A 162 -12.91 4.70 -12.19
N LEU A 163 -12.45 3.66 -12.89
CA LEU A 163 -11.15 3.04 -12.63
C LEU A 163 -9.99 4.00 -12.92
N LYS A 164 -10.09 4.80 -14.00
CA LYS A 164 -9.10 5.83 -14.32
C LYS A 164 -9.02 6.89 -13.23
N ALA A 165 -10.16 7.39 -12.75
CA ALA A 165 -10.22 8.37 -11.68
C ALA A 165 -9.60 7.84 -10.37
N VAL A 166 -9.92 6.59 -9.97
CA VAL A 166 -9.34 5.94 -8.80
C VAL A 166 -7.83 5.74 -8.96
N SER A 167 -7.34 5.44 -10.16
CA SER A 167 -5.90 5.29 -10.42
C SER A 167 -5.14 6.60 -10.13
N VAL A 168 -5.73 7.74 -10.46
CA VAL A 168 -5.17 9.07 -10.12
C VAL A 168 -5.17 9.29 -8.61
N LEU A 169 -6.26 8.95 -7.92
CA LEU A 169 -6.30 9.05 -6.45
C LEU A 169 -5.23 8.19 -5.78
N LEU A 170 -5.03 6.96 -6.28
CA LEU A 170 -4.01 6.02 -5.77
C LEU A 170 -2.58 6.48 -6.05
N ALA A 171 -2.34 7.22 -7.14
CA ALA A 171 -1.04 7.83 -7.42
C ALA A 171 -0.74 9.03 -6.50
N ILE A 172 -1.76 9.82 -6.15
CA ILE A 172 -1.62 11.03 -5.33
C ILE A 172 -1.59 10.70 -3.82
N ALA A 173 -2.49 9.84 -3.34
CA ALA A 173 -2.69 9.62 -1.90
C ALA A 173 -1.43 9.18 -1.12
N PRO A 174 -0.54 8.32 -1.65
CA PRO A 174 0.70 7.93 -0.96
C PRO A 174 1.72 9.05 -0.84
N LEU A 175 1.57 10.13 -1.58
CA LEU A 175 2.45 11.30 -1.53
C LEU A 175 2.14 12.22 -0.34
N ALA A 176 0.98 12.06 0.30
CA ALA A 176 0.60 12.79 1.51
C ALA A 176 1.47 12.35 2.70
N LYS A 177 2.48 13.14 3.03
CA LYS A 177 3.47 12.84 4.08
C LYS A 177 3.68 14.04 4.98
N ASN A 178 3.77 13.80 6.29
CA ASN A 178 4.13 14.85 7.23
C ASN A 178 5.65 15.06 7.28
N ALA A 179 6.08 16.09 8.01
CA ALA A 179 7.50 16.42 8.18
C ALA A 179 8.35 15.30 8.83
N LYS A 180 7.71 14.33 9.49
CA LYS A 180 8.38 13.15 10.06
C LYS A 180 8.46 11.97 9.07
N GLY A 181 7.92 12.13 7.84
CA GLY A 181 7.86 11.09 6.83
C GLY A 181 6.73 10.07 7.01
N SER A 182 5.82 10.27 7.97
CA SER A 182 4.62 9.42 8.10
C SER A 182 3.69 9.66 6.92
N VAL A 183 3.21 8.61 6.30
CA VAL A 183 2.29 8.65 5.16
C VAL A 183 0.86 8.57 5.66
N LEU A 184 -0.01 9.45 5.17
CA LEU A 184 -1.44 9.47 5.52
C LEU A 184 -2.16 8.21 5.04
N PHE A 185 -1.86 7.78 3.83
CA PHE A 185 -2.47 6.62 3.19
C PHE A 185 -1.39 5.67 2.66
N PRO A 186 -0.90 4.73 3.47
CA PRO A 186 0.06 3.72 3.01
C PRO A 186 -0.66 2.67 2.16
N ALA A 187 -0.93 3.01 0.90
CA ALA A 187 -1.56 2.09 -0.05
C ALA A 187 -0.66 0.88 -0.31
N ARG A 188 -1.25 -0.32 -0.29
CA ARG A 188 -0.61 -1.56 -0.71
C ARG A 188 -1.48 -2.22 -1.77
N MET A 189 -0.91 -2.44 -2.94
CA MET A 189 -1.57 -3.19 -4.01
C MET A 189 -1.16 -4.65 -3.92
N HIS A 190 -2.13 -5.55 -3.80
CA HIS A 190 -1.93 -6.99 -3.88
C HIS A 190 -2.29 -7.44 -5.29
N MET A 191 -1.29 -7.79 -6.09
CA MET A 191 -1.51 -8.41 -7.39
C MET A 191 -1.43 -9.92 -7.24
N LEU A 192 -2.55 -10.59 -7.50
CA LEU A 192 -2.62 -12.05 -7.51
C LEU A 192 -2.41 -12.54 -8.95
N PHE A 193 -1.23 -13.04 -9.22
CA PHE A 193 -0.98 -13.75 -10.47
C PHE A 193 -1.34 -15.22 -10.30
N LYS A 194 -2.35 -15.68 -11.03
CA LYS A 194 -2.58 -17.09 -11.20
C LYS A 194 -1.47 -17.58 -12.13
N GLY A 195 -0.55 -18.40 -11.60
CA GLY A 195 0.57 -18.92 -12.39
C GLY A 195 0.08 -19.54 -13.69
N ILE A 196 0.68 -19.15 -14.82
CA ILE A 196 0.41 -19.78 -16.11
C ILE A 196 1.07 -21.15 -16.05
N SER A 197 0.28 -22.22 -16.08
CA SER A 197 0.79 -23.58 -16.09
C SER A 197 1.65 -23.80 -17.36
N GLY A 198 2.86 -24.35 -17.19
CA GLY A 198 3.75 -24.65 -18.31
C GLY A 198 4.73 -23.54 -18.73
N VAL A 199 4.82 -22.46 -17.96
CA VAL A 199 5.90 -21.46 -18.16
C VAL A 199 7.09 -21.83 -17.29
N TYR A 200 8.23 -22.09 -17.93
CA TYR A 200 9.50 -22.40 -17.26
C TYR A 200 10.53 -21.33 -17.61
N ALA A 201 11.21 -20.81 -16.62
CA ALA A 201 12.33 -19.91 -16.83
C ALA A 201 13.64 -20.73 -16.84
N CYS A 202 14.44 -20.58 -17.89
CA CYS A 202 15.77 -21.15 -17.93
C CYS A 202 16.71 -20.34 -17.04
N THR A 203 17.30 -20.98 -16.04
CA THR A 203 18.27 -20.34 -15.14
C THR A 203 19.72 -20.47 -15.61
N ASN A 204 19.96 -21.07 -16.77
CA ASN A 204 21.30 -21.22 -17.35
C ASN A 204 21.71 -19.90 -18.02
N ALA A 205 22.72 -19.22 -17.47
CA ALA A 205 23.26 -17.97 -18.01
C ALA A 205 23.81 -18.09 -19.44
N ASN A 206 24.15 -19.31 -19.88
CA ASN A 206 24.67 -19.62 -21.22
C ASN A 206 23.61 -20.27 -22.12
N CYS A 207 22.33 -20.10 -21.81
CA CYS A 207 21.26 -20.67 -22.61
C CYS A 207 21.16 -19.97 -23.97
N SER A 208 21.26 -20.76 -25.05
CA SER A 208 21.13 -20.27 -26.42
C SER A 208 19.67 -20.19 -26.91
N CYS A 209 18.68 -20.42 -26.02
CA CYS A 209 17.26 -20.27 -26.35
C CYS A 209 16.92 -18.78 -26.43
N SER A 210 17.08 -18.23 -27.63
CA SER A 210 16.49 -16.89 -27.94
C SER A 210 15.01 -17.07 -28.20
N HIS A 211 14.20 -16.41 -27.42
CA HIS A 211 12.76 -16.23 -27.69
C HIS A 211 12.49 -14.81 -28.14
#